data_4cc5c2e87649ed6128927026fdd159c5
#
_entry.id   4cc5c2e87649ed6128927026fdd159c5
#
_cell.length_a   1.000
_cell.length_b   1.000
_cell.length_c   1.000
_cell.angle_alpha   90.00
_cell.angle_beta   90.00
_cell.angle_gamma   90.00
#
_symmetry.space_group_name_H-M   'P 1'
#
loop_
_entity.id
_entity.type
_entity.pdbx_description
1 polymer ?
#
loop_
_entity_poly.entity_id
_entity_poly.type
_entity_poly.pdbx_seq_one_letter_code
_entity_poly.pdbx_strand_id
1 'polypeptide(L)'
;MWLKWSGRAADEYGVPRPFAALRRLLGPAVLGALLATAVLSLTGAGAASAAQPTARTGAPVTGSAQSAWARGMWVWNQPTPKSLVAFAQARGISELFVSVPNNLPTSARLTWVKSVSKLAVPAGIRLQALGGDPGWIDDPAAAVAWQNAALSTGLFSGVHVDIEPWQRGDWDTDQARVVAGYVDTYDRLRAATTLPLEADVPFWLGTLSTGDGTALDAAVLARVDKVTVMSYRDTVTGADSITDVAARTLAAGVTAGKPVRLAVETNNLGSDPVSAKQTFYGSTEAAVNAALDQVDAAESGVASYAGMAVHDYVGYYALR
;
A
#
# COMPACT_ATOMS: atom_id res chain seq x y z
N MET A 1 -20.06 -10.54 -10.58
CA MET A 1 -19.44 -10.14 -11.86
C MET A 1 -18.35 -9.15 -11.49
N TRP A 2 -17.17 -9.66 -11.16
CA TRP A 2 -16.03 -8.87 -10.69
C TRP A 2 -15.39 -8.27 -11.93
N LEU A 3 -15.50 -6.97 -12.08
CA LEU A 3 -14.84 -6.23 -13.15
C LEU A 3 -13.33 -6.31 -12.95
N LYS A 4 -12.68 -6.76 -14.01
CA LYS A 4 -11.24 -6.68 -14.19
C LYS A 4 -10.75 -5.27 -13.85
N TRP A 5 -9.99 -5.14 -12.78
CA TRP A 5 -9.05 -4.06 -12.66
C TRP A 5 -7.88 -4.38 -13.58
N SER A 6 -8.06 -4.12 -14.87
CA SER A 6 -7.00 -4.10 -15.88
C SER A 6 -6.81 -2.65 -16.24
N GLY A 7 -5.80 -2.00 -15.63
CA GLY A 7 -5.07 -0.87 -16.18
C GLY A 7 -5.86 0.15 -17.01
N ARG A 8 -7.00 0.67 -16.51
CA ARG A 8 -7.60 1.87 -17.09
C ARG A 8 -7.22 3.06 -16.23
N ALA A 9 -6.64 4.04 -16.91
CA ALA A 9 -6.20 5.29 -16.32
C ALA A 9 -7.30 5.94 -15.47
N ALA A 10 -6.90 6.60 -14.40
CA ALA A 10 -7.76 7.36 -13.50
C ALA A 10 -8.73 8.35 -14.20
N ASP A 11 -8.47 8.69 -15.45
CA ASP A 11 -9.31 9.58 -16.27
C ASP A 11 -10.61 8.92 -16.77
N GLU A 12 -10.73 7.59 -16.77
CA GLU A 12 -11.95 6.91 -17.26
C GLU A 12 -13.01 6.72 -16.18
N TYR A 13 -12.65 6.92 -14.89
CA TYR A 13 -13.54 6.72 -13.74
C TYR A 13 -13.76 7.97 -12.89
N GLY A 14 -13.50 9.18 -13.42
CA GLY A 14 -13.84 10.43 -12.74
C GLY A 14 -13.14 10.63 -11.40
N VAL A 15 -11.94 10.08 -11.22
CA VAL A 15 -11.13 10.37 -10.02
C VAL A 15 -10.77 11.85 -10.06
N PRO A 16 -11.20 12.68 -9.06
CA PRO A 16 -10.84 14.07 -9.03
C PRO A 16 -9.33 14.17 -8.99
N ARG A 17 -8.74 14.89 -9.93
CA ARG A 17 -7.31 15.23 -9.84
C ARG A 17 -7.13 16.14 -8.64
N PRO A 18 -6.51 15.70 -7.53
CA PRO A 18 -6.33 16.56 -6.34
C PRO A 18 -5.53 17.82 -6.65
N PHE A 19 -4.82 17.84 -7.78
CA PHE A 19 -4.05 19.01 -8.24
C PHE A 19 -4.81 20.03 -9.08
N ALA A 20 -6.01 19.74 -9.59
CA ALA A 20 -6.80 20.73 -10.33
C ALA A 20 -7.42 21.78 -9.39
N ALA A 21 -7.76 21.42 -8.17
CA ALA A 21 -8.30 22.34 -7.17
C ALA A 21 -7.23 23.30 -6.61
N LEU A 22 -5.97 22.86 -6.47
CA LEU A 22 -4.89 23.70 -5.96
C LEU A 22 -4.46 24.79 -6.95
N ARG A 23 -4.62 24.57 -8.26
CA ARG A 23 -4.31 25.57 -9.29
C ARG A 23 -5.28 26.75 -9.34
N ARG A 24 -6.49 26.61 -8.78
CA ARG A 24 -7.48 27.71 -8.75
C ARG A 24 -7.37 28.62 -7.54
N LEU A 25 -6.57 28.25 -6.52
CA LEU A 25 -6.41 29.04 -5.30
C LEU A 25 -5.09 29.82 -5.23
N LEU A 26 -4.15 29.57 -6.13
CA LEU A 26 -2.90 30.34 -6.24
C LEU A 26 -2.93 31.13 -7.53
N GLY A 27 -3.38 32.38 -7.43
CA GLY A 27 -3.25 33.36 -8.50
C GLY A 27 -1.77 33.63 -8.86
N PRO A 28 -1.46 34.21 -10.05
CA PRO A 28 -0.10 34.31 -10.59
C PRO A 28 0.79 35.38 -9.94
N ALA A 29 0.71 35.62 -8.64
CA ALA A 29 1.34 36.75 -7.96
C ALA A 29 2.39 36.36 -6.88
N VAL A 30 2.97 35.17 -6.90
CA VAL A 30 4.11 34.84 -6.02
C VAL A 30 5.19 34.09 -6.82
N LEU A 31 5.69 34.76 -7.86
CA LEU A 31 6.96 34.41 -8.50
C LEU A 31 7.79 35.70 -8.63
N GLY A 32 8.51 36.03 -7.59
CA GLY A 32 9.39 37.19 -7.60
C GLY A 32 9.82 37.58 -6.19
N ALA A 33 10.88 37.06 -5.74
CA ALA A 33 11.81 37.58 -4.75
C ALA A 33 12.29 36.48 -3.80
N LEU A 34 13.48 35.98 -4.09
CA LEU A 34 14.52 35.60 -3.09
C LEU A 34 15.72 34.99 -3.83
N LEU A 35 16.43 35.88 -4.52
CA LEU A 35 17.82 35.71 -4.91
C LEU A 35 18.57 36.88 -4.30
N ALA A 36 19.30 36.68 -3.21
CA ALA A 36 20.51 37.47 -2.90
C ALA A 36 21.21 36.92 -1.63
N THR A 37 22.44 36.47 -1.87
CA THR A 37 23.64 36.67 -1.05
C THR A 37 23.81 35.95 0.29
N ALA A 38 24.79 35.03 0.30
CA ALA A 38 26.00 35.20 1.16
C ALA A 38 27.11 34.23 0.74
N VAL A 39 28.11 34.75 0.06
CA VAL A 39 29.43 34.14 -0.10
C VAL A 39 30.20 34.46 1.19
N LEU A 40 30.67 33.43 1.89
CA LEU A 40 31.77 33.61 2.86
C LEU A 40 32.83 32.52 2.63
N SER A 41 33.94 32.97 2.11
CA SER A 41 35.17 32.23 1.94
C SER A 41 35.83 32.01 3.29
N LEU A 42 36.32 30.81 3.58
CA LEU A 42 37.42 30.60 4.53
C LEU A 42 38.35 29.52 3.97
N THR A 43 39.53 29.96 3.62
CA THR A 43 40.70 29.18 3.28
C THR A 43 41.29 28.56 4.55
N GLY A 44 41.67 27.27 4.51
CA GLY A 44 42.44 26.60 5.52
C GLY A 44 43.05 25.34 4.97
N ALA A 45 44.31 25.42 4.57
CA ALA A 45 45.11 24.29 4.08
C ALA A 45 45.52 23.37 5.23
N GLY A 46 45.31 22.04 5.04
CA GLY A 46 45.86 21.02 5.89
C GLY A 46 46.03 19.74 5.08
N ALA A 47 47.25 19.48 4.63
CA ALA A 47 47.64 18.25 3.94
C ALA A 47 47.68 17.09 4.94
N ALA A 48 46.87 16.04 4.69
CA ALA A 48 47.04 14.74 5.32
C ALA A 48 47.12 13.66 4.23
N SER A 49 48.22 12.92 4.31
CA SER A 49 48.69 11.85 3.46
C SER A 49 47.63 10.74 3.29
N ALA A 50 47.27 10.41 2.05
CA ALA A 50 46.40 9.29 1.70
C ALA A 50 47.18 7.98 1.74
N ALA A 51 46.83 7.09 2.68
CA ALA A 51 47.17 5.68 2.59
C ALA A 51 46.14 4.99 1.67
N GLN A 52 46.62 4.35 0.61
CA GLN A 52 45.79 3.54 -0.27
C GLN A 52 45.29 2.26 0.43
N PRO A 53 44.03 1.93 0.43
CA PRO A 53 43.56 0.61 0.87
C PRO A 53 43.75 -0.41 -0.26
N THR A 54 44.47 -1.47 0.06
CA THR A 54 44.64 -2.68 -0.71
C THR A 54 43.28 -3.31 -1.09
N ALA A 55 43.07 -3.64 -2.37
CA ALA A 55 41.93 -4.37 -2.85
C ALA A 55 41.77 -5.72 -2.14
N ARG A 56 40.73 -5.86 -1.33
CA ARG A 56 40.24 -7.15 -0.87
C ARG A 56 39.38 -7.74 -1.98
N THR A 57 39.81 -8.86 -2.50
CA THR A 57 39.01 -9.74 -3.35
C THR A 57 37.71 -10.13 -2.60
N GLY A 58 36.58 -9.67 -3.11
CA GLY A 58 35.27 -9.94 -2.53
C GLY A 58 34.92 -11.42 -2.64
N ALA A 59 34.58 -12.01 -1.52
CA ALA A 59 33.84 -13.27 -1.47
C ALA A 59 32.43 -13.05 -2.08
N PRO A 60 31.80 -14.08 -2.68
CA PRO A 60 30.47 -13.94 -3.25
C PRO A 60 29.48 -13.58 -2.13
N VAL A 61 28.71 -12.52 -2.34
CA VAL A 61 27.58 -12.16 -1.45
C VAL A 61 26.49 -13.21 -1.64
N THR A 62 26.50 -14.23 -0.81
CA THR A 62 25.43 -15.21 -0.70
C THR A 62 24.42 -14.74 0.34
N GLY A 63 23.19 -14.53 -0.11
CA GLY A 63 22.01 -14.33 0.75
C GLY A 63 21.72 -12.86 1.02
N SER A 64 20.70 -12.32 0.37
CA SER A 64 20.01 -11.13 0.86
C SER A 64 19.58 -11.41 2.30
N ALA A 65 20.02 -10.59 3.26
CA ALA A 65 19.45 -10.63 4.61
C ALA A 65 17.93 -10.45 4.47
N GLN A 66 17.18 -11.45 4.94
CA GLN A 66 15.73 -11.37 4.93
C GLN A 66 15.34 -10.12 5.72
N SER A 67 14.53 -9.24 5.12
CA SER A 67 14.06 -8.03 5.79
C SER A 67 13.49 -8.39 7.16
N ALA A 68 13.84 -7.60 8.21
CA ALA A 68 13.26 -7.74 9.55
C ALA A 68 11.75 -7.42 9.56
N TRP A 69 11.24 -6.82 8.48
CA TRP A 69 9.87 -6.38 8.36
C TRP A 69 9.00 -7.36 7.58
N ALA A 70 7.73 -7.47 8.00
CA ALA A 70 6.75 -8.29 7.29
C ALA A 70 6.48 -7.72 5.89
N ARG A 71 6.50 -8.57 4.85
CA ARG A 71 6.13 -8.19 3.49
C ARG A 71 4.79 -8.81 3.12
N GLY A 72 3.91 -7.96 2.56
CA GLY A 72 2.60 -8.35 2.05
C GLY A 72 2.55 -8.39 0.53
N MET A 73 1.58 -9.12 -0.03
CA MET A 73 1.33 -9.11 -1.47
C MET A 73 -0.16 -9.39 -1.76
N TRP A 74 -0.75 -8.58 -2.65
CA TRP A 74 -2.11 -8.82 -3.14
C TRP A 74 -2.15 -9.97 -4.13
N VAL A 75 -3.22 -10.79 -4.06
CA VAL A 75 -3.49 -11.92 -4.94
C VAL A 75 -4.94 -11.87 -5.39
N TRP A 76 -5.19 -11.20 -6.51
CA TRP A 76 -6.52 -11.02 -7.07
C TRP A 76 -7.03 -12.24 -7.85
N ASN A 77 -6.15 -12.96 -8.50
CA ASN A 77 -6.46 -14.10 -9.35
C ASN A 77 -6.13 -15.45 -8.70
N GLN A 78 -6.09 -16.52 -9.49
CA GLN A 78 -5.87 -17.88 -9.01
C GLN A 78 -4.65 -18.50 -9.71
N PRO A 79 -3.42 -18.04 -9.42
CA PRO A 79 -2.23 -18.74 -9.91
C PRO A 79 -2.17 -20.16 -9.32
N THR A 80 -1.33 -21.04 -9.88
CA THR A 80 -1.17 -22.36 -9.28
C THR A 80 -0.66 -22.20 -7.84
N PRO A 81 -1.26 -22.87 -6.86
CA PRO A 81 -0.88 -22.70 -5.44
C PRO A 81 0.61 -22.92 -5.18
N LYS A 82 1.22 -23.91 -5.85
CA LYS A 82 2.66 -24.19 -5.73
C LYS A 82 3.52 -23.02 -6.25
N SER A 83 3.17 -22.44 -7.41
CA SER A 83 3.90 -21.30 -7.96
C SER A 83 3.76 -20.05 -7.07
N LEU A 84 2.55 -19.76 -6.57
CA LEU A 84 2.30 -18.64 -5.69
C LEU A 84 3.14 -18.71 -4.42
N VAL A 85 3.09 -19.86 -3.72
CA VAL A 85 3.79 -20.02 -2.45
C VAL A 85 5.30 -20.03 -2.63
N ALA A 86 5.81 -20.71 -3.66
CA ALA A 86 7.26 -20.70 -3.97
C ALA A 86 7.75 -19.28 -4.34
N PHE A 87 6.96 -18.52 -5.09
CA PHE A 87 7.26 -17.14 -5.43
C PHE A 87 7.30 -16.26 -4.18
N ALA A 88 6.30 -16.38 -3.30
CA ALA A 88 6.22 -15.62 -2.06
C ALA A 88 7.41 -15.93 -1.13
N GLN A 89 7.75 -17.21 -0.94
CA GLN A 89 8.90 -17.63 -0.11
C GLN A 89 10.22 -17.05 -0.64
N ALA A 90 10.45 -17.15 -1.96
CA ALA A 90 11.69 -16.68 -2.58
C ALA A 90 11.91 -15.14 -2.41
N ARG A 91 10.85 -14.38 -2.10
CA ARG A 91 10.86 -12.91 -1.96
C ARG A 91 10.57 -12.43 -0.54
N GLY A 92 10.59 -13.34 0.43
CA GLY A 92 10.34 -13.00 1.83
C GLY A 92 8.92 -12.48 2.10
N ILE A 93 7.95 -12.78 1.22
CA ILE A 93 6.54 -12.44 1.45
C ILE A 93 6.02 -13.34 2.56
N SER A 94 5.54 -12.73 3.64
CA SER A 94 5.02 -13.41 4.82
C SER A 94 3.51 -13.27 4.99
N GLU A 95 2.86 -12.45 4.17
CA GLU A 95 1.40 -12.25 4.15
C GLU A 95 0.89 -12.20 2.71
N LEU A 96 -0.17 -12.95 2.43
CA LEU A 96 -0.89 -12.91 1.17
C LEU A 96 -2.30 -12.37 1.42
N PHE A 97 -2.66 -11.28 0.74
CA PHE A 97 -4.00 -10.73 0.72
C PHE A 97 -4.76 -11.39 -0.42
N VAL A 98 -5.58 -12.36 -0.08
CA VAL A 98 -6.21 -13.26 -1.06
C VAL A 98 -7.63 -12.84 -1.32
N SER A 99 -7.90 -12.33 -2.53
CA SER A 99 -9.24 -11.92 -2.95
C SER A 99 -10.22 -13.09 -2.92
N VAL A 100 -11.36 -12.90 -2.24
CA VAL A 100 -12.40 -13.92 -2.09
C VAL A 100 -13.80 -13.37 -2.36
N PRO A 101 -14.70 -14.18 -2.95
CA PRO A 101 -16.08 -13.77 -3.22
C PRO A 101 -16.94 -13.76 -1.94
N ASN A 102 -18.09 -13.07 -1.99
CA ASN A 102 -19.04 -12.96 -0.90
C ASN A 102 -19.55 -14.33 -0.40
N ASN A 103 -19.61 -15.32 -1.29
CA ASN A 103 -20.09 -16.67 -1.01
C ASN A 103 -18.95 -17.69 -0.93
N LEU A 104 -17.79 -17.32 -0.43
CA LEU A 104 -16.60 -18.19 -0.42
C LEU A 104 -16.87 -19.61 0.05
N PRO A 105 -17.63 -19.89 1.14
CA PRO A 105 -17.85 -21.26 1.65
C PRO A 105 -18.48 -22.20 0.64
N THR A 106 -19.25 -21.68 -0.32
CA THR A 106 -19.95 -22.45 -1.35
C THR A 106 -19.38 -22.25 -2.76
N SER A 107 -18.36 -21.43 -2.90
CA SER A 107 -17.75 -21.10 -4.19
C SER A 107 -16.65 -22.10 -4.60
N ALA A 108 -16.43 -22.22 -5.91
CA ALA A 108 -15.32 -22.99 -6.46
C ALA A 108 -13.92 -22.46 -5.97
N ARG A 109 -13.88 -21.15 -5.63
CA ARG A 109 -12.65 -20.50 -5.10
C ARG A 109 -12.15 -21.14 -3.81
N LEU A 110 -13.04 -21.68 -2.98
CA LEU A 110 -12.68 -22.31 -1.71
C LEU A 110 -11.66 -23.46 -1.88
N THR A 111 -11.81 -24.28 -2.91
CA THR A 111 -10.87 -25.40 -3.17
C THR A 111 -9.46 -24.88 -3.45
N TRP A 112 -9.36 -23.80 -4.23
CA TRP A 112 -8.08 -23.17 -4.51
C TRP A 112 -7.48 -22.53 -3.25
N VAL A 113 -8.26 -21.77 -2.45
CA VAL A 113 -7.81 -21.17 -1.19
C VAL A 113 -7.31 -22.26 -0.21
N LYS A 114 -8.02 -23.39 -0.07
CA LYS A 114 -7.56 -24.54 0.74
C LYS A 114 -6.20 -25.06 0.27
N SER A 115 -6.01 -25.12 -1.05
CA SER A 115 -4.75 -25.60 -1.63
C SER A 115 -3.60 -24.62 -1.38
N VAL A 116 -3.86 -23.30 -1.45
CA VAL A 116 -2.89 -22.25 -1.08
C VAL A 116 -2.56 -22.34 0.41
N SER A 117 -3.56 -22.38 1.29
CA SER A 117 -3.38 -22.44 2.74
C SER A 117 -2.55 -23.64 3.17
N LYS A 118 -2.82 -24.82 2.57
CA LYS A 118 -2.06 -26.06 2.83
C LYS A 118 -0.55 -25.93 2.57
N LEU A 119 -0.16 -25.08 1.62
CA LEU A 119 1.24 -24.84 1.26
C LEU A 119 1.82 -23.62 1.99
N ALA A 120 1.04 -22.55 2.13
CA ALA A 120 1.47 -21.28 2.69
C ALA A 120 1.71 -21.37 4.21
N VAL A 121 0.79 -21.97 4.97
CA VAL A 121 0.88 -22.02 6.44
C VAL A 121 2.15 -22.75 6.93
N PRO A 122 2.51 -23.93 6.43
CA PRO A 122 3.78 -24.56 6.80
C PRO A 122 5.02 -23.78 6.35
N ALA A 123 4.86 -22.91 5.36
CA ALA A 123 5.91 -22.01 4.86
C ALA A 123 6.04 -20.72 5.69
N GLY A 124 5.26 -20.55 6.76
CA GLY A 124 5.24 -19.34 7.58
C GLY A 124 4.50 -18.16 6.95
N ILE A 125 3.73 -18.38 5.89
CA ILE A 125 2.98 -17.34 5.17
C ILE A 125 1.55 -17.33 5.68
N ARG A 126 1.09 -16.16 6.18
CA ARG A 126 -0.28 -15.94 6.62
C ARG A 126 -1.16 -15.56 5.44
N LEU A 127 -2.44 -15.95 5.50
CA LEU A 127 -3.45 -15.53 4.54
C LEU A 127 -4.41 -14.56 5.23
N GLN A 128 -4.66 -13.42 4.60
CA GLN A 128 -5.74 -12.51 4.95
C GLN A 128 -6.80 -12.55 3.85
N ALA A 129 -8.08 -12.56 4.24
CA ALA A 129 -9.17 -12.49 3.29
C ALA A 129 -9.22 -11.06 2.72
N LEU A 130 -9.10 -10.93 1.41
CA LEU A 130 -9.12 -9.64 0.72
C LEU A 130 -10.49 -9.43 0.08
N GLY A 131 -11.09 -8.27 0.35
CA GLY A 131 -12.31 -7.78 -0.29
C GLY A 131 -12.42 -6.27 -0.17
N GLY A 132 -13.25 -5.69 -1.03
CA GLY A 132 -13.49 -4.26 -1.05
C GLY A 132 -14.49 -3.94 -2.16
N ASP A 133 -15.71 -3.63 -1.79
CA ASP A 133 -16.75 -3.21 -2.73
C ASP A 133 -17.20 -1.80 -2.33
N PRO A 134 -17.06 -0.79 -3.21
CA PRO A 134 -17.54 0.57 -2.92
C PRO A 134 -19.02 0.65 -2.56
N GLY A 135 -19.81 -0.36 -2.94
CA GLY A 135 -21.23 -0.50 -2.56
C GLY A 135 -21.45 -0.78 -1.07
N TRP A 136 -20.45 -1.27 -0.35
CA TRP A 136 -20.56 -1.50 1.09
C TRP A 136 -20.79 -0.21 1.89
N ILE A 137 -20.46 0.93 1.33
CA ILE A 137 -20.73 2.25 1.91
C ILE A 137 -22.23 2.49 2.09
N ASP A 138 -23.07 1.97 1.17
CA ASP A 138 -24.54 2.05 1.27
C ASP A 138 -25.14 0.81 1.97
N ASP A 139 -24.41 -0.30 2.00
CA ASP A 139 -24.80 -1.54 2.66
C ASP A 139 -23.64 -2.16 3.47
N PRO A 140 -23.31 -1.58 4.62
CA PRO A 140 -22.27 -2.13 5.49
C PRO A 140 -22.57 -3.55 6.00
N ALA A 141 -23.86 -3.98 5.99
CA ALA A 141 -24.22 -5.34 6.35
C ALA A 141 -23.68 -6.36 5.35
N ALA A 142 -23.62 -6.01 4.06
CA ALA A 142 -22.99 -6.85 3.04
C ALA A 142 -21.48 -7.03 3.28
N ALA A 143 -20.76 -5.99 3.74
CA ALA A 143 -19.36 -6.09 4.14
C ALA A 143 -19.16 -7.09 5.29
N VAL A 144 -20.01 -7.00 6.33
CA VAL A 144 -19.98 -7.91 7.48
C VAL A 144 -20.34 -9.34 7.05
N ALA A 145 -21.31 -9.53 6.17
CA ALA A 145 -21.69 -10.83 5.64
C ALA A 145 -20.53 -11.48 4.86
N TRP A 146 -19.84 -10.71 4.01
CA TRP A 146 -18.63 -11.13 3.30
C TRP A 146 -17.53 -11.56 4.28
N GLN A 147 -17.21 -10.70 5.27
CA GLN A 147 -16.20 -10.96 6.29
C GLN A 147 -16.50 -12.28 7.04
N ASN A 148 -17.72 -12.44 7.52
CA ASN A 148 -18.15 -13.62 8.25
C ASN A 148 -18.07 -14.89 7.38
N ALA A 149 -18.48 -14.81 6.11
CA ALA A 149 -18.37 -15.91 5.18
C ALA A 149 -16.91 -16.32 4.94
N ALA A 150 -16.01 -15.36 4.75
CA ALA A 150 -14.59 -15.63 4.59
C ALA A 150 -13.99 -16.28 5.86
N LEU A 151 -14.21 -15.68 7.02
CA LEU A 151 -13.65 -16.13 8.29
C LEU A 151 -14.22 -17.47 8.77
N SER A 152 -15.47 -17.81 8.45
CA SER A 152 -16.10 -19.09 8.78
C SER A 152 -15.36 -20.29 8.21
N THR A 153 -14.53 -20.11 7.18
CA THR A 153 -13.71 -21.18 6.59
C THR A 153 -12.55 -21.61 7.44
N GLY A 154 -12.12 -20.81 8.43
CA GLY A 154 -10.95 -21.05 9.26
C GLY A 154 -9.61 -21.00 8.52
N LEU A 155 -9.58 -20.45 7.29
CA LEU A 155 -8.38 -20.44 6.45
C LEU A 155 -7.57 -19.14 6.56
N PHE A 156 -8.14 -18.09 7.16
CA PHE A 156 -7.56 -16.77 7.22
C PHE A 156 -7.19 -16.36 8.63
N SER A 157 -6.05 -15.72 8.78
CA SER A 157 -5.55 -15.16 10.04
C SER A 157 -6.04 -13.73 10.30
N GLY A 158 -6.75 -13.13 9.36
CA GLY A 158 -7.27 -11.77 9.42
C GLY A 158 -8.02 -11.38 8.16
N VAL A 159 -8.41 -10.12 8.13
CA VAL A 159 -9.16 -9.49 7.03
C VAL A 159 -8.37 -8.29 6.52
N HIS A 160 -8.30 -8.17 5.22
CA HIS A 160 -7.69 -7.05 4.50
C HIS A 160 -8.74 -6.40 3.61
N VAL A 161 -9.00 -5.11 3.79
CA VAL A 161 -10.15 -4.43 3.19
C VAL A 161 -9.66 -3.28 2.31
N ASP A 162 -10.01 -3.36 1.03
CA ASP A 162 -9.66 -2.39 0.01
C ASP A 162 -10.94 -1.73 -0.53
N ILE A 163 -11.56 -0.87 0.31
CA ILE A 163 -12.76 -0.11 -0.06
C ILE A 163 -12.30 1.24 -0.62
N GLU A 164 -12.66 1.51 -1.87
CA GLU A 164 -12.26 2.72 -2.58
C GLU A 164 -13.45 3.64 -2.88
N PRO A 165 -13.91 4.44 -1.90
CA PRO A 165 -15.11 5.28 -2.02
C PRO A 165 -15.01 6.32 -3.13
N TRP A 166 -13.80 6.73 -3.50
CA TRP A 166 -13.55 7.68 -4.59
C TRP A 166 -13.83 7.12 -5.98
N GLN A 167 -14.02 5.82 -6.14
CA GLN A 167 -14.46 5.19 -7.39
C GLN A 167 -15.97 5.30 -7.63
N ARG A 168 -16.73 5.81 -6.65
CA ARG A 168 -18.17 5.96 -6.77
C ARG A 168 -18.53 7.17 -7.61
N GLY A 169 -19.62 7.07 -8.40
CA GLY A 169 -20.10 8.18 -9.20
C GLY A 169 -20.66 9.36 -8.39
N ASP A 170 -20.99 9.15 -7.12
CA ASP A 170 -21.48 10.18 -6.19
C ASP A 170 -20.40 10.77 -5.28
N TRP A 171 -19.13 10.35 -5.44
CA TRP A 171 -18.02 10.85 -4.63
C TRP A 171 -17.90 12.37 -4.62
N ASP A 172 -17.96 13.01 -5.79
CA ASP A 172 -17.81 14.45 -5.90
C ASP A 172 -19.06 15.26 -5.54
N THR A 173 -20.22 14.62 -5.59
CA THR A 173 -21.52 15.29 -5.39
C THR A 173 -22.10 15.08 -3.99
N ASP A 174 -21.70 14.04 -3.28
CA ASP A 174 -22.20 13.70 -1.95
C ASP A 174 -21.10 13.11 -1.04
N GLN A 175 -19.90 13.73 -1.09
CA GLN A 175 -18.72 13.24 -0.39
C GLN A 175 -18.94 13.06 1.11
N ALA A 176 -19.68 13.97 1.76
CA ALA A 176 -19.93 13.90 3.19
C ALA A 176 -20.68 12.62 3.58
N ARG A 177 -21.71 12.22 2.81
CA ARG A 177 -22.44 10.97 3.04
C ARG A 177 -21.56 9.77 2.74
N VAL A 178 -20.82 9.80 1.64
CA VAL A 178 -19.93 8.70 1.25
C VAL A 178 -18.84 8.48 2.32
N VAL A 179 -18.23 9.54 2.84
CA VAL A 179 -17.26 9.47 3.93
C VAL A 179 -17.88 8.91 5.21
N ALA A 180 -19.09 9.34 5.55
CA ALA A 180 -19.80 8.81 6.73
C ALA A 180 -20.08 7.31 6.60
N GLY A 181 -20.56 6.86 5.44
CA GLY A 181 -20.78 5.43 5.15
C GLY A 181 -19.50 4.61 5.13
N TYR A 182 -18.40 5.18 4.62
CA TYR A 182 -17.08 4.56 4.64
C TYR A 182 -16.61 4.28 6.08
N VAL A 183 -16.74 5.26 6.95
CA VAL A 183 -16.38 5.14 8.36
C VAL A 183 -17.30 4.14 9.10
N ASP A 184 -18.64 4.18 8.88
CA ASP A 184 -19.59 3.23 9.46
C ASP A 184 -19.29 1.79 9.02
N THR A 185 -18.85 1.59 7.77
CA THR A 185 -18.48 0.26 7.28
C THR A 185 -17.33 -0.32 8.09
N TYR A 186 -16.29 0.46 8.41
CA TYR A 186 -15.19 -0.01 9.25
C TYR A 186 -15.62 -0.25 10.70
N ASP A 187 -16.51 0.58 11.26
CA ASP A 187 -17.06 0.35 12.60
C ASP A 187 -17.76 -1.02 12.67
N ARG A 188 -18.56 -1.36 11.66
CA ARG A 188 -19.29 -2.64 11.62
C ARG A 188 -18.38 -3.84 11.36
N LEU A 189 -17.40 -3.70 10.45
CA LEU A 189 -16.40 -4.75 10.21
C LEU A 189 -15.64 -5.04 11.51
N ARG A 190 -15.19 -3.99 12.23
CA ARG A 190 -14.45 -4.16 13.49
C ARG A 190 -15.31 -4.82 14.56
N ALA A 191 -16.57 -4.43 14.68
CA ALA A 191 -17.49 -5.01 15.66
C ALA A 191 -17.79 -6.51 15.40
N ALA A 192 -17.65 -6.97 14.15
CA ALA A 192 -17.99 -8.33 13.74
C ALA A 192 -16.83 -9.34 13.85
N THR A 193 -15.60 -8.92 14.18
CA THR A 193 -14.47 -9.85 14.34
C THR A 193 -13.49 -9.38 15.39
N THR A 194 -12.82 -10.34 16.04
CA THR A 194 -11.66 -10.11 16.92
C THR A 194 -10.33 -10.40 16.22
N LEU A 195 -10.37 -10.96 15.01
CA LEU A 195 -9.17 -11.18 14.20
C LEU A 195 -8.64 -9.86 13.65
N PRO A 196 -7.35 -9.80 13.30
CA PRO A 196 -6.75 -8.61 12.70
C PRO A 196 -7.54 -8.10 11.51
N LEU A 197 -7.82 -6.80 11.50
CA LEU A 197 -8.45 -6.05 10.41
C LEU A 197 -7.45 -5.02 9.90
N GLU A 198 -7.08 -5.13 8.63
CA GLU A 198 -6.20 -4.21 7.92
C GLU A 198 -6.95 -3.51 6.80
N ALA A 199 -6.68 -2.22 6.57
CA ALA A 199 -7.33 -1.43 5.53
C ALA A 199 -6.31 -0.86 4.55
N ASP A 200 -6.62 -0.90 3.24
CA ASP A 200 -5.92 -0.11 2.25
C ASP A 200 -6.40 1.33 2.27
N VAL A 201 -5.47 2.27 2.21
CA VAL A 201 -5.75 3.70 2.16
C VAL A 201 -4.86 4.39 1.11
N PRO A 202 -5.38 5.30 0.29
CA PRO A 202 -4.53 6.09 -0.59
C PRO A 202 -3.73 7.10 0.24
N PHE A 203 -2.53 7.42 -0.21
CA PHE A 203 -1.62 8.33 0.49
C PHE A 203 -2.22 9.73 0.76
N TRP A 204 -3.20 10.16 -0.02
CA TRP A 204 -3.86 11.45 0.12
C TRP A 204 -5.09 11.43 1.05
N LEU A 205 -5.49 10.26 1.59
CA LEU A 205 -6.73 10.11 2.38
C LEU A 205 -6.79 11.10 3.54
N GLY A 206 -5.69 11.33 4.22
CA GLY A 206 -5.60 12.27 5.35
C GLY A 206 -5.79 13.74 4.99
N THR A 207 -5.87 14.10 3.69
CA THR A 207 -6.25 15.46 3.27
C THR A 207 -7.75 15.71 3.36
N LEU A 208 -8.54 14.65 3.52
CA LEU A 208 -9.98 14.69 3.74
C LEU A 208 -10.29 14.59 5.23
N SER A 209 -11.50 14.99 5.61
CA SER A 209 -11.97 14.93 6.99
C SER A 209 -13.36 14.33 7.08
N THR A 210 -13.64 13.71 8.21
CA THR A 210 -14.99 13.35 8.66
C THR A 210 -15.79 14.61 9.02
N GLY A 211 -17.09 14.44 9.26
CA GLY A 211 -17.98 15.58 9.59
C GLY A 211 -17.60 16.33 10.88
N ASP A 212 -16.86 15.72 11.79
CA ASP A 212 -16.32 16.33 13.01
C ASP A 212 -14.91 16.94 12.83
N GLY A 213 -14.36 16.93 11.62
CA GLY A 213 -13.06 17.49 11.30
C GLY A 213 -11.87 16.56 11.55
N THR A 214 -12.09 15.31 11.98
CA THR A 214 -11.01 14.32 12.11
C THR A 214 -10.47 13.95 10.72
N ALA A 215 -9.14 13.94 10.55
CA ALA A 215 -8.52 13.50 9.30
C ALA A 215 -8.93 12.05 8.97
N LEU A 216 -9.26 11.76 7.72
CA LEU A 216 -9.91 10.50 7.35
C LEU A 216 -8.99 9.29 7.50
N ASP A 217 -7.69 9.44 7.29
CA ASP A 217 -6.69 8.40 7.58
C ASP A 217 -6.63 8.07 9.09
N ALA A 218 -6.69 9.09 9.95
CA ALA A 218 -6.77 8.90 11.41
C ALA A 218 -8.09 8.24 11.83
N ALA A 219 -9.20 8.60 11.18
CA ALA A 219 -10.49 7.97 11.44
C ALA A 219 -10.50 6.48 11.07
N VAL A 220 -9.85 6.08 9.97
CA VAL A 220 -9.67 4.66 9.60
C VAL A 220 -8.74 3.97 10.59
N LEU A 221 -7.58 4.56 10.91
CA LEU A 221 -6.62 4.00 11.89
C LEU A 221 -7.26 3.70 13.25
N ALA A 222 -8.19 4.53 13.69
CA ALA A 222 -8.90 4.31 14.96
C ALA A 222 -9.75 3.02 14.96
N ARG A 223 -10.11 2.49 13.79
CA ARG A 223 -11.08 1.38 13.60
C ARG A 223 -10.45 0.07 13.20
N VAL A 224 -9.20 0.10 12.71
CA VAL A 224 -8.49 -1.08 12.23
C VAL A 224 -7.26 -1.38 13.08
N ASP A 225 -6.67 -2.54 12.92
CA ASP A 225 -5.44 -2.91 13.62
C ASP A 225 -4.20 -2.42 12.88
N LYS A 226 -4.29 -2.23 11.56
CA LYS A 226 -3.22 -1.75 10.69
C LYS A 226 -3.81 -1.11 9.43
N VAL A 227 -3.09 -0.16 8.85
CA VAL A 227 -3.37 0.30 7.48
C VAL A 227 -2.21 -0.02 6.57
N THR A 228 -2.52 -0.26 5.29
CA THR A 228 -1.54 -0.28 4.20
C THR A 228 -1.77 0.96 3.33
N VAL A 229 -0.77 1.81 3.24
CA VAL A 229 -0.82 3.02 2.40
C VAL A 229 -0.45 2.65 0.98
N MET A 230 -1.34 2.91 0.03
CA MET A 230 -1.05 2.87 -1.40
C MET A 230 -0.11 4.04 -1.76
N SER A 231 1.16 3.94 -1.34
CA SER A 231 2.21 4.94 -1.54
C SER A 231 2.87 4.79 -2.91
N TYR A 232 2.04 4.60 -3.93
CA TYR A 232 2.42 4.23 -5.27
C TYR A 232 3.30 5.29 -5.94
N ARG A 233 4.60 5.07 -5.86
CA ARG A 233 5.68 5.83 -6.50
C ARG A 233 6.79 4.87 -6.91
N ASP A 234 7.59 5.25 -7.89
CA ASP A 234 8.75 4.51 -8.41
C ASP A 234 10.09 4.99 -7.82
N THR A 235 10.05 5.99 -6.94
CA THR A 235 11.21 6.55 -6.24
C THR A 235 11.05 6.41 -4.74
N VAL A 236 12.14 6.11 -4.02
CA VAL A 236 12.11 5.78 -2.59
C VAL A 236 12.04 7.02 -1.71
N THR A 237 12.96 7.98 -1.92
CA THR A 237 13.12 9.18 -1.08
C THR A 237 13.16 10.45 -1.93
N GLY A 238 12.96 11.61 -1.30
CA GLY A 238 12.86 12.90 -1.95
C GLY A 238 11.40 13.34 -2.13
N ALA A 239 11.19 14.49 -2.72
CA ALA A 239 9.84 15.02 -2.95
C ALA A 239 9.02 14.09 -3.87
N ASP A 240 7.75 13.88 -3.52
CA ASP A 240 6.80 13.03 -4.27
C ASP A 240 7.27 11.57 -4.41
N SER A 241 8.01 11.05 -3.44
CA SER A 241 8.50 9.66 -3.34
C SER A 241 7.60 8.80 -2.46
N ILE A 242 7.90 7.48 -2.38
CA ILE A 242 7.19 6.52 -1.51
C ILE A 242 7.12 7.03 -0.06
N THR A 243 8.29 7.43 0.50
CA THR A 243 8.38 7.88 1.89
C THR A 243 7.70 9.25 2.08
N ASP A 244 7.83 10.16 1.12
CA ASP A 244 7.27 11.50 1.21
C ASP A 244 5.73 11.48 1.20
N VAL A 245 5.11 10.75 0.27
CA VAL A 245 3.65 10.68 0.19
C VAL A 245 3.03 9.93 1.38
N ALA A 246 3.77 9.01 2.00
CA ALA A 246 3.30 8.22 3.14
C ALA A 246 3.49 8.92 4.49
N ALA A 247 4.32 9.97 4.56
CA ALA A 247 4.76 10.60 5.81
C ALA A 247 3.59 11.03 6.73
N ARG A 248 2.52 11.56 6.15
CA ARG A 248 1.32 11.98 6.90
C ARG A 248 0.67 10.80 7.62
N THR A 249 0.39 9.71 6.92
CA THR A 249 -0.29 8.55 7.50
C THR A 249 0.62 7.79 8.46
N LEU A 250 1.94 7.76 8.23
CA LEU A 250 2.91 7.27 9.20
C LEU A 250 2.85 8.08 10.50
N ALA A 251 2.80 9.42 10.43
CA ALA A 251 2.67 10.27 11.62
C ALA A 251 1.32 10.07 12.34
N ALA A 252 0.23 9.89 11.60
CA ALA A 252 -1.07 9.53 12.18
C ALA A 252 -1.01 8.18 12.88
N GLY A 253 -0.32 7.18 12.30
CA GLY A 253 -0.07 5.89 12.92
C GLY A 253 0.71 5.98 14.22
N VAL A 254 1.76 6.81 14.28
CA VAL A 254 2.51 7.08 15.53
C VAL A 254 1.57 7.65 16.60
N THR A 255 0.74 8.64 16.24
CA THR A 255 -0.21 9.27 17.15
C THR A 255 -1.26 8.28 17.66
N ALA A 256 -1.75 7.39 16.79
CA ALA A 256 -2.75 6.39 17.13
C ALA A 256 -2.15 5.14 17.82
N GLY A 257 -0.82 4.98 17.87
CA GLY A 257 -0.16 3.75 18.31
C GLY A 257 -0.48 2.55 17.41
N LYS A 258 -0.69 2.79 16.10
CA LYS A 258 -1.11 1.78 15.13
C LYS A 258 -0.05 1.57 14.04
N PRO A 259 0.16 0.30 13.62
CA PRO A 259 1.08 -0.02 12.53
C PRO A 259 0.57 0.52 11.18
N VAL A 260 1.51 0.99 10.37
CA VAL A 260 1.30 1.48 9.01
C VAL A 260 2.28 0.78 8.08
N ARG A 261 1.77 0.05 7.10
CA ARG A 261 2.54 -0.56 6.03
C ARG A 261 2.53 0.35 4.81
N LEU A 262 3.60 0.38 4.05
CA LEU A 262 3.65 1.08 2.76
C LEU A 262 3.55 0.10 1.60
N ALA A 263 3.07 0.56 0.46
CA ALA A 263 2.90 -0.31 -0.69
C ALA A 263 3.43 0.31 -1.99
N VAL A 264 3.89 -0.55 -2.87
CA VAL A 264 4.29 -0.22 -4.25
C VAL A 264 3.41 -0.94 -5.26
N GLU A 265 3.28 -0.34 -6.44
CA GLU A 265 2.55 -0.89 -7.59
C GLU A 265 3.51 -1.49 -8.61
N THR A 266 3.13 -2.59 -9.25
CA THR A 266 3.93 -3.27 -10.28
C THR A 266 3.20 -3.49 -11.61
N ASN A 267 1.90 -3.17 -11.67
CA ASN A 267 1.12 -3.28 -12.91
C ASN A 267 1.24 -2.01 -13.76
N ASN A 268 0.89 -2.14 -15.03
CA ASN A 268 0.83 -1.02 -15.96
C ASN A 268 -0.39 -0.13 -15.65
N LEU A 269 -0.15 1.08 -15.19
CA LEU A 269 -1.17 2.09 -14.90
C LEU A 269 -1.41 3.06 -16.05
N GLY A 270 -0.64 2.95 -17.14
CA GLY A 270 -0.67 3.87 -18.27
C GLY A 270 0.69 4.49 -18.55
N SER A 271 0.77 5.29 -19.62
CA SER A 271 2.02 5.90 -20.08
C SER A 271 2.08 7.42 -19.87
N ASP A 272 1.03 8.03 -19.31
CA ASP A 272 1.09 9.43 -18.95
C ASP A 272 2.05 9.68 -17.78
N PRO A 273 2.62 10.87 -17.61
CA PRO A 273 3.64 11.13 -16.61
C PRO A 273 3.19 10.89 -15.16
N VAL A 274 1.88 10.97 -14.87
CA VAL A 274 1.35 10.71 -13.53
C VAL A 274 1.29 9.20 -13.27
N SER A 275 0.70 8.45 -14.21
CA SER A 275 0.61 6.99 -14.13
C SER A 275 2.00 6.33 -14.12
N ALA A 276 2.91 6.81 -14.97
CA ALA A 276 4.25 6.21 -15.11
C ALA A 276 5.06 6.25 -13.81
N LYS A 277 5.00 7.35 -13.05
CA LYS A 277 5.73 7.48 -11.78
C LYS A 277 5.11 6.73 -10.60
N GLN A 278 3.92 6.16 -10.79
CA GLN A 278 3.20 5.45 -9.73
C GLN A 278 3.45 3.94 -9.73
N THR A 279 4.26 3.43 -10.64
CA THR A 279 4.44 2.00 -10.78
C THR A 279 5.87 1.63 -11.15
N PHE A 280 6.29 0.46 -10.70
CA PHE A 280 7.51 -0.22 -11.16
C PHE A 280 7.30 -1.04 -12.45
N TYR A 281 6.16 -0.88 -13.14
CA TYR A 281 5.94 -1.56 -14.42
C TYR A 281 7.05 -1.24 -15.43
N GLY A 282 7.58 -2.28 -16.07
CA GLY A 282 8.72 -2.13 -17.00
C GLY A 282 10.10 -2.04 -16.32
N SER A 283 10.11 -2.04 -14.98
CA SER A 283 11.34 -2.17 -14.19
C SER A 283 11.77 -3.64 -14.07
N THR A 284 12.82 -3.92 -13.29
CA THR A 284 13.24 -5.27 -12.98
C THR A 284 12.81 -5.68 -11.57
N GLU A 285 12.68 -6.99 -11.33
CA GLU A 285 12.44 -7.52 -9.98
C GLU A 285 13.53 -7.07 -9.00
N ALA A 286 14.78 -7.04 -9.43
CA ALA A 286 15.89 -6.58 -8.59
C ALA A 286 15.75 -5.10 -8.18
N ALA A 287 15.25 -4.25 -9.07
CA ALA A 287 14.99 -2.84 -8.75
C ALA A 287 13.86 -2.68 -7.74
N VAL A 288 12.76 -3.44 -7.89
CA VAL A 288 11.68 -3.45 -6.89
C VAL A 288 12.20 -3.90 -5.53
N ASN A 289 12.92 -5.04 -5.47
CA ASN A 289 13.46 -5.55 -4.22
C ASN A 289 14.40 -4.53 -3.55
N ALA A 290 15.27 -3.89 -4.32
CA ALA A 290 16.14 -2.85 -3.81
C ALA A 290 15.36 -1.63 -3.28
N ALA A 291 14.27 -1.23 -3.94
CA ALA A 291 13.42 -0.15 -3.47
C ALA A 291 12.72 -0.52 -2.15
N LEU A 292 12.19 -1.75 -2.03
CA LEU A 292 11.58 -2.22 -0.78
C LEU A 292 12.58 -2.20 0.38
N ASP A 293 13.83 -2.69 0.16
CA ASP A 293 14.88 -2.69 1.18
C ASP A 293 15.31 -1.26 1.57
N GLN A 294 15.34 -0.33 0.61
CA GLN A 294 15.65 1.07 0.87
C GLN A 294 14.55 1.78 1.67
N VAL A 295 13.27 1.48 1.41
CA VAL A 295 12.15 2.00 2.23
C VAL A 295 12.24 1.43 3.64
N ASP A 296 12.47 0.12 3.81
CA ASP A 296 12.67 -0.51 5.12
C ASP A 296 13.79 0.19 5.91
N ALA A 297 14.89 0.52 5.25
CA ALA A 297 16.01 1.23 5.88
C ALA A 297 15.65 2.68 6.24
N ALA A 298 14.98 3.40 5.35
CA ALA A 298 14.62 4.80 5.55
C ALA A 298 13.58 4.98 6.69
N GLU A 299 12.61 4.08 6.78
CA GLU A 299 11.51 4.17 7.74
C GLU A 299 11.72 3.37 9.03
N SER A 300 12.85 2.67 9.16
CA SER A 300 13.16 1.80 10.32
C SER A 300 13.08 2.48 11.68
N GLY A 301 13.26 3.80 11.74
CA GLY A 301 13.14 4.62 12.96
C GLY A 301 11.73 5.13 13.25
N VAL A 302 10.77 4.96 12.37
CA VAL A 302 9.39 5.43 12.53
C VAL A 302 8.59 4.39 13.29
N ALA A 303 8.08 4.76 14.47
CA ALA A 303 7.45 3.81 15.42
C ALA A 303 6.20 3.11 14.85
N SER A 304 5.51 3.71 13.89
CA SER A 304 4.35 3.12 13.24
C SER A 304 4.70 2.26 12.01
N TYR A 305 5.92 2.36 11.48
CA TYR A 305 6.29 1.62 10.28
C TYR A 305 6.20 0.10 10.48
N ALA A 306 5.54 -0.60 9.57
CA ALA A 306 5.25 -2.03 9.67
C ALA A 306 5.63 -2.84 8.42
N GLY A 307 6.54 -2.31 7.61
CA GLY A 307 7.08 -2.98 6.43
C GLY A 307 6.37 -2.60 5.13
N MET A 308 6.59 -3.42 4.10
CA MET A 308 6.17 -3.14 2.72
C MET A 308 5.18 -4.17 2.19
N ALA A 309 4.36 -3.75 1.21
CA ALA A 309 3.55 -4.67 0.40
C ALA A 309 3.72 -4.38 -1.10
N VAL A 310 3.44 -5.38 -1.92
CA VAL A 310 3.55 -5.28 -3.38
C VAL A 310 2.19 -5.57 -4.03
N HIS A 311 1.68 -4.63 -4.77
CA HIS A 311 0.52 -4.76 -5.63
C HIS A 311 0.99 -5.00 -7.07
N ASP A 312 0.75 -6.17 -7.69
CA ASP A 312 0.24 -7.40 -7.09
C ASP A 312 1.08 -8.62 -7.54
N TYR A 313 0.66 -9.83 -7.24
CA TYR A 313 1.34 -11.05 -7.68
C TYR A 313 1.59 -11.07 -9.20
N VAL A 314 0.63 -10.66 -10.03
CA VAL A 314 0.76 -10.74 -11.49
C VAL A 314 1.79 -9.76 -12.00
N GLY A 315 1.72 -8.51 -11.58
CA GLY A 315 2.68 -7.48 -11.95
C GLY A 315 4.08 -7.84 -11.48
N TYR A 316 4.23 -8.21 -10.22
CA TYR A 316 5.52 -8.57 -9.64
C TYR A 316 6.13 -9.83 -10.27
N TYR A 317 5.32 -10.86 -10.56
CA TYR A 317 5.75 -12.08 -11.23
C TYR A 317 6.20 -11.84 -12.69
N ALA A 318 5.69 -10.78 -13.32
CA ALA A 318 6.03 -10.43 -14.70
C ALA A 318 7.33 -9.62 -14.83
N LEU A 319 7.87 -9.07 -13.74
CA LEU A 319 9.15 -8.34 -13.75
C LEU A 319 10.32 -9.30 -13.99
N ARG A 320 11.35 -8.87 -14.74
CA ARG A 320 12.49 -9.68 -15.15
C ARG A 320 13.81 -9.03 -14.79
#